data_f43451e3253aacde86dbea8972c8a4df
#
_entry.id   f43451e3253aacde86dbea8972c8a4df
#
_cell.length_a   1.000
_cell.length_b   1.000
_cell.length_c   1.000
_cell.angle_alpha   90.00
_cell.angle_beta   90.00
_cell.angle_gamma   90.00
#
_symmetry.space_group_name_H-M   'P 1'
#
loop_
_entity.id
_entity.type
_entity.pdbx_description
1 polymer ?
#
loop_
_entity_poly.entity_id
_entity_poly.type
_entity_poly.pdbx_seq_one_letter_code
_entity_poly.pdbx_strand_id
1 'polypeptide(L)'
;IRQFHALSLGFSLTPKEMEIDLYIEEDWDIGFEDYVVIHPTYTWDSRTWDTKKYQKLIDKLNNKGIPVVAIGKNSSETGFHNIPKPVMDIKIQYGVNLLNHPEGNLPKVRGLINKAKCLVVMDSGILHLGGTTDVEIIQLGSSIDPYFRAPYRKGSQEYKYTFIGGGCDLFCTSNMKHHLKEWDTIQGTPPLVGCLEDKPSFECHPDVDKVFNKILTL
;
A
#
# COMPACT_ATOMS: atom_id res chain seq x y z
N ILE A 1 -8.95 7.51 9.79
CA ILE A 1 -8.64 8.92 9.44
C ILE A 1 -9.90 9.78 9.46
N ARG A 2 -10.97 9.44 8.72
CA ARG A 2 -12.21 10.24 8.64
C ARG A 2 -12.81 10.51 10.00
N GLN A 3 -13.02 9.46 10.81
CA GLN A 3 -13.57 9.60 12.17
C GLN A 3 -12.69 10.49 13.04
N PHE A 4 -11.38 10.36 12.93
CA PHE A 4 -10.44 11.20 13.68
C PHE A 4 -10.57 12.68 13.30
N HIS A 5 -10.63 13.00 12.01
CA HIS A 5 -10.84 14.37 11.56
C HIS A 5 -12.20 14.91 11.98
N ALA A 6 -13.25 14.09 11.88
CA ALA A 6 -14.59 14.50 12.33
C ALA A 6 -14.60 14.80 13.83
N LEU A 7 -14.02 13.95 14.66
CA LEU A 7 -13.90 14.14 16.10
C LEU A 7 -13.09 15.39 16.46
N SER A 8 -12.03 15.71 15.74
CA SER A 8 -11.25 16.93 15.96
C SER A 8 -12.03 18.22 15.65
N LEU A 9 -13.11 18.12 14.87
CA LEU A 9 -14.05 19.18 14.55
C LEU A 9 -15.32 19.13 15.39
N GLY A 10 -15.41 18.22 16.37
CA GLY A 10 -16.56 18.07 17.25
C GLY A 10 -17.71 17.21 16.68
N PHE A 11 -17.48 16.44 15.60
CA PHE A 11 -18.47 15.55 15.00
C PHE A 11 -18.12 14.09 15.27
N SER A 12 -19.15 13.24 15.25
CA SER A 12 -18.99 11.78 15.20
C SER A 12 -19.69 11.28 13.95
N LEU A 13 -18.95 10.57 13.10
CA LEU A 13 -19.49 9.97 11.89
C LEU A 13 -20.18 8.64 12.22
N THR A 14 -21.37 8.45 11.68
CA THR A 14 -22.02 7.14 11.66
C THR A 14 -21.31 6.20 10.69
N PRO A 15 -21.47 4.87 10.80
CA PRO A 15 -20.93 3.92 9.83
C PRO A 15 -21.28 4.26 8.39
N LYS A 16 -22.51 4.70 8.13
CA LYS A 16 -22.95 5.10 6.79
C LYS A 16 -22.20 6.32 6.25
N GLU A 17 -21.92 7.31 7.08
CA GLU A 17 -21.16 8.50 6.69
C GLU A 17 -19.67 8.22 6.50
N MET A 18 -19.17 7.10 7.03
CA MET A 18 -17.81 6.64 6.78
C MET A 18 -17.67 5.87 5.47
N GLU A 19 -18.75 5.43 4.87
CA GLU A 19 -18.71 4.73 3.59
C GLU A 19 -18.29 5.67 2.46
N ILE A 20 -17.51 5.14 1.53
CA ILE A 20 -17.19 5.82 0.28
C ILE A 20 -17.78 4.96 -0.84
N ASP A 21 -18.83 5.47 -1.45
CA ASP A 21 -19.34 4.93 -2.68
C ASP A 21 -18.67 5.66 -3.85
N LEU A 22 -17.70 5.00 -4.47
CA LEU A 22 -17.15 5.44 -5.74
C LEU A 22 -17.87 4.65 -6.84
N TYR A 23 -18.85 5.29 -7.47
CA TYR A 23 -19.65 4.67 -8.54
C TYR A 23 -18.97 4.65 -9.90
N ILE A 24 -17.79 5.29 -10.01
CA ILE A 24 -17.06 5.40 -11.28
C ILE A 24 -16.07 4.26 -11.36
N GLU A 25 -16.37 3.29 -12.19
CA GLU A 25 -15.50 2.17 -12.52
C GLU A 25 -15.47 2.02 -14.05
N GLU A 26 -14.28 1.95 -14.61
CA GLU A 26 -14.08 1.66 -16.03
C GLU A 26 -13.41 0.30 -16.16
N ASP A 27 -13.83 -0.46 -17.15
CA ASP A 27 -13.19 -1.72 -17.46
C ASP A 27 -11.81 -1.49 -18.11
N TRP A 28 -10.84 -2.26 -17.65
CA TRP A 28 -9.51 -2.30 -18.23
C TRP A 28 -9.14 -3.75 -18.49
N ASP A 29 -9.40 -4.20 -19.72
CA ASP A 29 -9.03 -5.54 -20.10
C ASP A 29 -7.51 -5.68 -20.18
N ILE A 30 -6.96 -6.57 -19.39
CA ILE A 30 -5.54 -6.90 -19.31
C ILE A 30 -5.23 -8.31 -19.82
N GLY A 31 -6.25 -9.03 -20.30
CA GLY A 31 -6.12 -10.39 -20.81
C GLY A 31 -5.84 -11.47 -19.75
N PHE A 32 -6.07 -11.19 -18.47
CA PHE A 32 -5.89 -12.13 -17.37
C PHE A 32 -7.08 -12.13 -16.43
N GLU A 33 -7.36 -13.32 -15.89
CA GLU A 33 -8.25 -13.55 -14.75
C GLU A 33 -7.43 -13.98 -13.53
N ASP A 34 -8.00 -13.91 -12.32
CA ASP A 34 -7.37 -14.37 -11.07
C ASP A 34 -5.95 -13.83 -10.82
N TYR A 35 -5.70 -12.59 -11.18
CA TYR A 35 -4.40 -11.94 -11.02
C TYR A 35 -4.25 -11.25 -9.67
N VAL A 36 -3.01 -11.05 -9.27
CA VAL A 36 -2.63 -10.26 -8.09
C VAL A 36 -2.22 -8.86 -8.52
N VAL A 37 -2.86 -7.84 -7.93
CA VAL A 37 -2.44 -6.44 -8.12
C VAL A 37 -1.39 -6.08 -7.08
N ILE A 38 -0.30 -5.50 -7.52
CA ILE A 38 0.73 -4.90 -6.66
C ILE A 38 0.88 -3.41 -6.94
N HIS A 39 1.23 -2.62 -5.91
CA HIS A 39 1.47 -1.19 -6.04
C HIS A 39 2.89 -0.84 -5.59
N PRO A 40 3.91 -1.14 -6.43
CA PRO A 40 5.31 -0.93 -6.09
C PRO A 40 5.73 0.50 -6.40
N THR A 41 5.32 1.45 -5.55
CA THR A 41 5.66 2.86 -5.71
C THR A 41 6.42 3.38 -4.51
N TYR A 42 7.33 4.31 -4.76
CA TYR A 42 8.08 4.97 -3.71
C TYR A 42 7.29 6.15 -3.12
N THR A 43 7.23 6.22 -1.81
CA THR A 43 6.77 7.41 -1.07
C THR A 43 7.92 8.01 -0.27
N TRP A 44 8.36 7.33 0.74
CA TRP A 44 9.62 7.52 1.48
C TRP A 44 10.07 6.18 2.06
N ASP A 45 11.31 6.08 2.49
CA ASP A 45 11.96 4.80 2.78
C ASP A 45 11.17 3.91 3.75
N SER A 46 10.72 4.44 4.87
CA SER A 46 9.96 3.65 5.87
C SER A 46 8.55 3.23 5.40
N ARG A 47 8.07 3.76 4.29
CA ARG A 47 6.77 3.43 3.67
C ARG A 47 6.90 2.85 2.28
N THR A 48 8.08 2.39 1.92
CA THR A 48 8.35 1.79 0.62
C THR A 48 8.92 0.40 0.81
N TRP A 49 8.19 -0.61 0.42
CA TRP A 49 8.72 -1.97 0.42
C TRP A 49 9.81 -2.09 -0.64
N ASP A 50 10.94 -2.71 -0.28
CA ASP A 50 12.12 -2.79 -1.14
C ASP A 50 11.80 -3.40 -2.51
N THR A 51 12.36 -2.82 -3.57
CA THR A 51 12.18 -3.29 -4.96
C THR A 51 12.55 -4.76 -5.12
N LYS A 52 13.63 -5.22 -4.44
CA LYS A 52 14.04 -6.62 -4.47
C LYS A 52 13.01 -7.54 -3.82
N LYS A 53 12.32 -7.07 -2.77
CA LYS A 53 11.23 -7.83 -2.16
C LYS A 53 10.02 -7.93 -3.09
N TYR A 54 9.65 -6.83 -3.78
CA TYR A 54 8.61 -6.87 -4.82
C TYR A 54 9.00 -7.84 -5.93
N GLN A 55 10.24 -7.78 -6.45
CA GLN A 55 10.69 -8.69 -7.49
C GLN A 55 10.62 -10.15 -7.04
N LYS A 56 11.10 -10.46 -5.83
CA LYS A 56 11.03 -11.82 -5.27
C LYS A 56 9.57 -12.31 -5.13
N LEU A 57 8.64 -11.44 -4.76
CA LEU A 57 7.21 -11.78 -4.69
C LEU A 57 6.67 -12.09 -6.08
N ILE A 58 6.95 -11.23 -7.08
CA ILE A 58 6.56 -11.42 -8.48
C ILE A 58 7.06 -12.77 -9.00
N ASP A 59 8.35 -13.05 -8.81
CA ASP A 59 8.98 -14.30 -9.28
C ASP A 59 8.30 -15.52 -8.66
N LYS A 60 8.01 -15.49 -7.35
CA LYS A 60 7.31 -16.58 -6.65
C LYS A 60 5.89 -16.79 -7.19
N LEU A 61 5.14 -15.71 -7.43
CA LEU A 61 3.79 -15.78 -7.99
C LEU A 61 3.80 -16.31 -9.42
N ASN A 62 4.68 -15.76 -10.27
CA ASN A 62 4.82 -16.20 -11.65
C ASN A 62 5.24 -17.68 -11.75
N ASN A 63 6.15 -18.15 -10.89
CA ASN A 63 6.53 -19.57 -10.80
C ASN A 63 5.38 -20.51 -10.37
N LYS A 64 4.33 -19.95 -9.76
CA LYS A 64 3.09 -20.68 -9.43
C LYS A 64 2.00 -20.52 -10.51
N GLY A 65 2.29 -19.86 -11.62
CA GLY A 65 1.32 -19.57 -12.67
C GLY A 65 0.26 -18.53 -12.26
N ILE A 66 0.58 -17.66 -11.30
CA ILE A 66 -0.30 -16.58 -10.87
C ILE A 66 0.15 -15.28 -11.57
N PRO A 67 -0.74 -14.68 -12.40
CA PRO A 67 -0.40 -13.43 -13.08
C PRO A 67 -0.30 -12.27 -12.10
N VAL A 68 0.63 -11.36 -12.36
CA VAL A 68 0.84 -10.16 -11.55
C VAL A 68 0.61 -8.91 -12.37
N VAL A 69 -0.12 -7.96 -11.81
CA VAL A 69 -0.38 -6.65 -12.42
C VAL A 69 0.19 -5.56 -11.52
N ALA A 70 1.19 -4.85 -12.01
CA ALA A 70 1.77 -3.71 -11.30
C ALA A 70 1.09 -2.41 -11.74
N ILE A 71 0.65 -1.62 -10.78
CA ILE A 71 -0.01 -0.32 -11.01
C ILE A 71 0.69 0.80 -10.25
N GLY A 72 0.52 2.03 -10.70
CA GLY A 72 0.98 3.23 -10.02
C GLY A 72 1.87 4.12 -10.87
N LYS A 73 2.35 5.20 -10.25
CA LYS A 73 3.34 6.08 -10.86
C LYS A 73 4.73 5.75 -10.32
N ASN A 74 5.62 5.44 -11.22
CA ASN A 74 7.02 5.17 -10.96
C ASN A 74 7.85 6.28 -11.61
N SER A 75 7.67 7.52 -11.14
CA SER A 75 8.33 8.68 -11.73
C SER A 75 9.62 9.01 -10.98
N SER A 76 10.63 9.45 -11.72
CA SER A 76 11.85 10.05 -11.20
C SER A 76 11.65 11.49 -10.68
N GLU A 77 10.41 11.99 -10.70
CA GLU A 77 10.08 13.32 -10.19
C GLU A 77 10.40 13.42 -8.71
N THR A 78 10.87 14.58 -8.30
CA THR A 78 11.16 14.87 -6.90
C THR A 78 9.90 14.72 -6.05
N GLY A 79 10.00 13.98 -4.96
CA GLY A 79 8.93 13.82 -3.99
C GLY A 79 8.78 15.03 -3.09
N PHE A 80 8.01 14.84 -2.04
CA PHE A 80 7.95 15.79 -0.93
C PHE A 80 9.38 16.15 -0.50
N HIS A 81 9.69 17.42 -0.33
CA HIS A 81 11.03 17.95 0.01
C HIS A 81 12.13 17.79 -1.08
N ASN A 82 11.78 17.69 -2.35
CA ASN A 82 12.77 17.61 -3.44
C ASN A 82 13.74 16.41 -3.35
N ILE A 83 13.37 15.36 -2.62
CA ILE A 83 14.16 14.13 -2.54
C ILE A 83 13.95 13.34 -3.82
N PRO A 84 15.01 12.95 -4.55
CA PRO A 84 14.88 12.08 -5.72
C PRO A 84 14.19 10.77 -5.34
N LYS A 85 13.15 10.41 -6.09
CA LYS A 85 12.49 9.12 -5.90
C LYS A 85 13.21 8.03 -6.68
N PRO A 86 13.63 6.94 -6.04
CA PRO A 86 14.14 5.81 -6.78
C PRO A 86 13.04 5.22 -7.67
N VAL A 87 13.42 4.85 -8.88
CA VAL A 87 12.55 4.13 -9.80
C VAL A 87 12.46 2.68 -9.34
N MET A 88 11.24 2.18 -9.21
CA MET A 88 10.99 0.77 -8.87
C MET A 88 11.12 -0.07 -10.16
N ASP A 89 12.33 -0.52 -10.46
CA ASP A 89 12.60 -1.36 -11.62
C ASP A 89 12.22 -2.81 -11.31
N ILE A 90 11.06 -3.24 -11.81
CA ILE A 90 10.51 -4.59 -11.66
C ILE A 90 10.27 -5.22 -13.02
N LYS A 91 10.43 -6.54 -13.09
CA LYS A 91 10.19 -7.37 -14.28
C LYS A 91 9.07 -8.36 -14.01
N ILE A 92 8.06 -8.36 -14.87
CA ILE A 92 6.93 -9.29 -14.80
C ILE A 92 7.00 -10.21 -16.02
N GLN A 93 7.17 -11.50 -15.79
CA GLN A 93 7.22 -12.51 -16.85
C GLN A 93 5.82 -13.03 -17.22
N TYR A 94 4.93 -13.10 -16.22
CA TYR A 94 3.54 -13.52 -16.38
C TYR A 94 2.62 -12.52 -15.71
N GLY A 95 1.98 -11.69 -16.53
CA GLY A 95 1.15 -10.57 -16.11
C GLY A 95 1.43 -9.29 -16.89
N VAL A 96 1.12 -8.14 -16.32
CA VAL A 96 1.23 -6.83 -16.99
C VAL A 96 1.88 -5.79 -16.08
N ASN A 97 2.82 -5.03 -16.62
CA ASN A 97 3.38 -3.87 -15.95
C ASN A 97 2.70 -2.58 -16.47
N LEU A 98 1.80 -2.02 -15.66
CA LEU A 98 1.05 -0.79 -15.95
C LEU A 98 1.61 0.44 -15.19
N LEU A 99 2.83 0.34 -14.67
CA LEU A 99 3.49 1.50 -14.06
C LEU A 99 3.65 2.61 -15.10
N ASN A 100 3.21 3.83 -14.75
CA ASN A 100 3.22 5.00 -15.64
C ASN A 100 2.40 4.85 -16.93
N HIS A 101 1.46 3.91 -16.98
CA HIS A 101 0.64 3.73 -18.18
C HIS A 101 -0.16 5.02 -18.46
N PRO A 102 -0.13 5.57 -19.70
CA PRO A 102 -0.73 6.87 -20.01
C PRO A 102 -2.26 6.89 -19.84
N GLU A 103 -2.91 5.75 -20.04
CA GLU A 103 -4.35 5.59 -19.83
C GLU A 103 -4.75 5.29 -18.37
N GLY A 104 -3.78 5.19 -17.46
CA GLY A 104 -3.99 4.86 -16.06
C GLY A 104 -4.70 5.99 -15.31
N ASN A 105 -6.03 6.01 -15.33
CA ASN A 105 -6.85 6.87 -14.48
C ASN A 105 -7.43 6.10 -13.29
N LEU A 106 -7.95 6.81 -12.28
CA LEU A 106 -8.48 6.19 -11.08
C LEU A 106 -9.69 5.25 -11.33
N PRO A 107 -10.66 5.56 -12.22
CA PRO A 107 -11.75 4.66 -12.58
C PRO A 107 -11.27 3.32 -13.14
N LYS A 108 -10.34 3.33 -14.10
CA LYS A 108 -9.74 2.10 -14.67
C LYS A 108 -8.96 1.31 -13.63
N VAL A 109 -8.14 1.99 -12.82
CA VAL A 109 -7.37 1.36 -11.73
C VAL A 109 -8.32 0.72 -10.72
N ARG A 110 -9.44 1.38 -10.38
CA ARG A 110 -10.44 0.82 -9.48
C ARG A 110 -11.08 -0.44 -10.06
N GLY A 111 -11.50 -0.42 -11.33
CA GLY A 111 -12.07 -1.58 -12.02
C GLY A 111 -11.10 -2.77 -12.04
N LEU A 112 -9.83 -2.50 -12.33
CA LEU A 112 -8.78 -3.51 -12.31
C LEU A 112 -8.56 -4.08 -10.90
N ILE A 113 -8.55 -3.26 -9.86
CA ILE A 113 -8.45 -3.72 -8.47
C ILE A 113 -9.67 -4.57 -8.09
N ASN A 114 -10.87 -4.17 -8.48
CA ASN A 114 -12.11 -4.85 -8.12
C ASN A 114 -12.20 -6.28 -8.70
N LYS A 115 -11.57 -6.53 -9.84
CA LYS A 115 -11.52 -7.84 -10.52
C LYS A 115 -10.35 -8.71 -10.05
N ALA A 116 -9.43 -8.18 -9.27
CA ALA A 116 -8.26 -8.91 -8.84
C ALA A 116 -8.58 -9.94 -7.75
N LYS A 117 -7.78 -11.01 -7.69
CA LYS A 117 -7.78 -11.95 -6.56
C LYS A 117 -7.45 -11.23 -5.26
N CYS A 118 -6.41 -10.40 -5.28
CA CYS A 118 -6.05 -9.53 -4.15
C CYS A 118 -5.23 -8.32 -4.58
N LEU A 119 -5.20 -7.31 -3.69
CA LEU A 119 -4.36 -6.12 -3.78
C LEU A 119 -3.27 -6.17 -2.71
N VAL A 120 -2.00 -6.18 -3.12
CA VAL A 120 -0.83 -6.05 -2.23
C VAL A 120 -0.32 -4.62 -2.28
N VAL A 121 -0.35 -3.91 -1.17
CA VAL A 121 -0.15 -2.47 -1.15
C VAL A 121 0.45 -1.97 0.16
N MET A 122 1.33 -0.97 0.07
CA MET A 122 1.75 -0.17 1.23
C MET A 122 0.68 0.87 1.59
N ASP A 123 0.86 1.58 2.70
CA ASP A 123 0.04 2.74 3.06
C ASP A 123 0.14 3.83 1.98
N SER A 124 -0.89 3.95 1.16
CA SER A 124 -0.97 4.85 0.01
C SER A 124 -2.42 5.17 -0.37
N GLY A 125 -2.62 6.08 -1.32
CA GLY A 125 -3.96 6.36 -1.86
C GLY A 125 -4.62 5.13 -2.50
N ILE A 126 -3.83 4.22 -3.07
CA ILE A 126 -4.34 2.97 -3.68
C ILE A 126 -4.89 2.00 -2.63
N LEU A 127 -4.35 1.99 -1.41
CA LEU A 127 -4.93 1.25 -0.30
C LEU A 127 -6.39 1.67 -0.04
N HIS A 128 -6.63 2.98 0.00
CA HIS A 128 -7.98 3.52 0.22
C HIS A 128 -8.90 3.34 -0.98
N LEU A 129 -8.36 3.40 -2.20
CA LEU A 129 -9.10 3.06 -3.42
C LEU A 129 -9.55 1.58 -3.39
N GLY A 130 -8.64 0.66 -3.03
CA GLY A 130 -8.97 -0.75 -2.82
C GLY A 130 -10.05 -0.96 -1.75
N GLY A 131 -10.06 -0.12 -0.71
CA GLY A 131 -11.10 -0.14 0.32
C GLY A 131 -12.52 0.12 -0.20
N THR A 132 -12.68 0.70 -1.39
CA THR A 132 -13.97 0.94 -2.04
C THR A 132 -14.43 -0.19 -2.97
N THR A 133 -13.71 -1.29 -3.01
CA THR A 133 -13.98 -2.47 -3.85
C THR A 133 -14.20 -3.70 -3.00
N ASP A 134 -14.53 -4.83 -3.62
CA ASP A 134 -14.70 -6.12 -2.93
C ASP A 134 -13.42 -6.97 -2.87
N VAL A 135 -12.28 -6.42 -3.30
CA VAL A 135 -11.01 -7.13 -3.37
C VAL A 135 -10.49 -7.53 -1.98
N GLU A 136 -9.78 -8.64 -1.88
CA GLU A 136 -8.95 -8.95 -0.72
C GLU A 136 -7.76 -7.98 -0.65
N ILE A 137 -7.56 -7.30 0.47
CA ILE A 137 -6.45 -6.35 0.66
C ILE A 137 -5.41 -6.94 1.58
N ILE A 138 -4.18 -6.97 1.11
CA ILE A 138 -2.99 -7.26 1.92
C ILE A 138 -2.21 -5.96 2.06
N GLN A 139 -2.35 -5.30 3.20
CA GLN A 139 -1.55 -4.12 3.53
C GLN A 139 -0.21 -4.56 4.10
N LEU A 140 0.86 -4.11 3.47
CA LEU A 140 2.22 -4.32 3.94
C LEU A 140 2.54 -3.36 5.07
N GLY A 141 3.19 -3.87 6.11
CA GLY A 141 3.61 -3.11 7.27
C GLY A 141 4.61 -2.00 6.94
N SER A 142 4.51 -0.92 7.68
CA SER A 142 5.37 0.26 7.59
C SER A 142 5.60 0.85 8.98
N SER A 143 6.27 1.99 9.04
CA SER A 143 6.44 2.78 10.26
C SER A 143 5.14 3.40 10.80
N ILE A 144 4.02 3.23 10.10
CA ILE A 144 2.71 3.78 10.49
C ILE A 144 1.82 2.67 11.03
N ASP A 145 1.18 2.92 12.16
CA ASP A 145 0.20 2.03 12.75
C ASP A 145 -0.99 1.84 11.79
N PRO A 146 -1.33 0.59 11.43
CA PRO A 146 -2.45 0.29 10.54
C PRO A 146 -3.80 0.79 11.07
N TYR A 147 -3.97 0.93 12.38
CA TYR A 147 -5.17 1.50 12.98
C TYR A 147 -5.55 2.86 12.40
N PHE A 148 -4.55 3.70 12.07
CA PHE A 148 -4.78 5.02 11.48
C PHE A 148 -4.91 5.01 9.96
N ARG A 149 -4.54 3.91 9.29
CA ARG A 149 -4.42 3.86 7.83
C ARG A 149 -5.26 2.78 7.17
N ALA A 150 -5.73 1.79 7.92
CA ALA A 150 -6.63 0.79 7.35
C ALA A 150 -7.81 1.47 6.64
N PRO A 151 -8.18 1.03 5.44
CA PRO A 151 -9.35 1.55 4.76
C PRO A 151 -10.59 1.15 5.54
N TYR A 152 -11.57 2.05 5.59
CA TYR A 152 -12.86 1.68 6.13
C TYR A 152 -13.55 0.69 5.18
N ARG A 153 -13.99 -0.41 5.74
CA ARG A 153 -14.73 -1.46 5.02
C ARG A 153 -15.95 -1.85 5.84
N LYS A 154 -17.06 -2.20 5.19
CA LYS A 154 -18.33 -2.52 5.84
C LYS A 154 -18.73 -3.97 5.65
N GLY A 155 -19.46 -4.50 6.63
CA GLY A 155 -20.08 -5.81 6.52
C GLY A 155 -19.08 -6.92 6.24
N SER A 156 -19.38 -7.79 5.27
CA SER A 156 -18.50 -8.90 4.91
C SER A 156 -17.13 -8.48 4.36
N GLN A 157 -16.96 -7.23 3.97
CA GLN A 157 -15.69 -6.71 3.45
C GLN A 157 -14.66 -6.44 4.56
N GLU A 158 -15.07 -6.31 5.82
CA GLU A 158 -14.13 -6.15 6.95
C GLU A 158 -13.15 -7.32 7.03
N TYR A 159 -13.62 -8.54 6.72
CA TYR A 159 -12.80 -9.75 6.73
C TYR A 159 -11.84 -9.85 5.52
N LYS A 160 -12.04 -9.04 4.49
CA LYS A 160 -11.20 -8.99 3.29
C LYS A 160 -10.04 -8.01 3.42
N TYR A 161 -9.52 -7.84 4.61
CA TYR A 161 -8.37 -6.99 4.90
C TYR A 161 -7.42 -7.72 5.84
N THR A 162 -6.15 -7.76 5.46
CA THR A 162 -5.08 -8.35 6.26
C THR A 162 -3.90 -7.38 6.30
N PHE A 163 -3.44 -7.04 7.50
CA PHE A 163 -2.17 -6.35 7.70
C PHE A 163 -1.06 -7.38 7.95
N ILE A 164 0.06 -7.23 7.26
CA ILE A 164 1.23 -8.09 7.43
C ILE A 164 2.43 -7.20 7.79
N GLY A 165 2.83 -7.21 9.07
CA GLY A 165 4.03 -6.55 9.57
C GLY A 165 5.28 -7.43 9.52
N GLY A 166 6.44 -6.80 9.66
CA GLY A 166 7.74 -7.47 9.72
C GLY A 166 8.06 -8.09 11.07
N GLY A 167 7.67 -7.43 12.14
CA GLY A 167 7.98 -7.83 13.53
C GLY A 167 8.30 -6.66 14.45
N CYS A 168 8.53 -5.46 13.88
CA CYS A 168 8.66 -4.24 14.66
C CYS A 168 7.31 -3.54 14.74
N ASP A 169 6.77 -3.41 15.95
CA ASP A 169 5.46 -2.81 16.25
C ASP A 169 5.59 -1.42 16.91
N LEU A 170 6.73 -0.76 16.77
CA LEU A 170 6.96 0.58 17.33
C LEU A 170 6.12 1.65 16.63
N PHE A 171 5.77 1.45 15.36
CA PHE A 171 5.01 2.39 14.56
C PHE A 171 5.52 3.82 14.70
N CYS A 172 6.82 4.01 14.49
CA CYS A 172 7.56 5.24 14.81
C CYS A 172 6.90 6.51 14.29
N THR A 173 6.34 6.48 13.08
CA THR A 173 5.69 7.64 12.47
C THR A 173 4.35 8.01 13.14
N SER A 174 3.69 7.04 13.78
CA SER A 174 2.44 7.27 14.52
C SER A 174 2.67 7.53 16.00
N ASN A 175 3.87 7.21 16.51
CA ASN A 175 4.17 7.33 17.93
C ASN A 175 4.75 8.71 18.26
N MET A 176 3.95 9.55 18.92
CA MET A 176 4.33 10.92 19.30
C MET A 176 5.66 11.03 20.07
N LYS A 177 6.02 10.02 20.87
CA LYS A 177 7.30 10.03 21.60
C LYS A 177 8.51 9.98 20.68
N HIS A 178 8.40 9.24 19.57
CA HIS A 178 9.47 9.18 18.57
C HIS A 178 9.45 10.41 17.68
N HIS A 179 8.29 10.94 17.35
CA HIS A 179 8.15 12.18 16.61
C HIS A 179 8.84 13.38 17.30
N LEU A 180 8.65 13.54 18.59
CA LEU A 180 9.24 14.65 19.35
C LEU A 180 10.77 14.55 19.41
N LYS A 181 11.33 13.35 19.50
CA LYS A 181 12.77 13.13 19.59
C LYS A 181 13.53 13.51 18.32
N GLU A 182 12.90 13.38 17.15
CA GLU A 182 13.51 13.73 15.86
C GLU A 182 13.11 15.11 15.35
N TRP A 183 11.94 15.61 15.74
CA TRP A 183 11.50 16.95 15.36
C TRP A 183 12.46 18.02 15.88
N ASP A 184 13.05 17.79 17.05
CA ASP A 184 14.05 18.68 17.64
C ASP A 184 15.43 18.59 16.96
N THR A 185 15.73 17.49 16.27
CA THR A 185 17.06 17.26 15.69
C THR A 185 17.15 17.58 14.21
N ILE A 186 16.05 17.61 13.47
CA ILE A 186 16.04 17.76 12.00
C ILE A 186 15.12 18.91 11.57
N GLN A 187 15.21 20.08 12.17
CA GLN A 187 14.56 21.32 11.70
C GLN A 187 13.40 21.11 10.69
N GLY A 188 12.31 20.46 11.11
CA GLY A 188 11.09 20.35 10.33
C GLY A 188 11.04 19.26 9.26
N THR A 189 12.02 18.37 9.17
CA THR A 189 11.94 17.18 8.33
C THR A 189 11.39 16.00 9.15
N PRO A 190 10.23 15.42 8.78
CA PRO A 190 9.79 14.18 9.42
C PRO A 190 10.83 13.07 9.23
N PRO A 191 10.84 12.00 10.06
CA PRO A 191 11.73 10.86 9.88
C PRO A 191 11.40 10.11 8.59
N LEU A 192 11.84 10.67 7.49
CA LEU A 192 11.57 10.16 6.15
C LEU A 192 12.64 9.16 5.72
N VAL A 193 13.80 9.21 6.36
CA VAL A 193 15.01 8.53 5.94
C VAL A 193 15.58 7.74 7.11
N GLY A 194 15.48 6.42 7.06
CA GLY A 194 16.08 5.55 8.06
C GLY A 194 15.12 5.02 9.14
N CYS A 195 15.61 4.05 9.88
CA CYS A 195 14.92 3.44 11.01
C CYS A 195 15.32 4.18 12.30
N LEU A 196 14.35 4.54 13.15
CA LEU A 196 14.61 5.23 14.42
C LEU A 196 15.39 4.40 15.44
N GLU A 197 15.40 3.09 15.26
CA GLU A 197 16.16 2.15 16.07
C GLU A 197 17.52 1.81 15.44
N ASP A 198 17.99 2.62 14.50
CA ASP A 198 19.26 2.43 13.79
C ASP A 198 19.43 1.01 13.18
N LYS A 199 18.32 0.37 12.85
CA LYS A 199 18.36 -0.94 12.19
C LYS A 199 18.80 -0.81 10.74
N PRO A 200 19.63 -1.72 10.23
CA PRO A 200 20.11 -1.69 8.85
C PRO A 200 19.00 -1.91 7.81
N SER A 201 17.84 -2.41 8.25
CA SER A 201 16.66 -2.61 7.43
C SER A 201 15.41 -2.26 8.22
N PHE A 202 14.33 -1.93 7.52
CA PHE A 202 13.04 -1.68 8.16
C PHE A 202 12.41 -2.99 8.62
N GLU A 203 12.60 -3.35 9.90
CA GLU A 203 12.00 -4.55 10.50
C GLU A 203 10.46 -4.49 10.58
N CYS A 204 9.86 -3.31 10.40
CA CYS A 204 8.41 -3.16 10.24
C CYS A 204 7.91 -3.68 8.88
N HIS A 205 8.79 -3.80 7.87
CA HIS A 205 8.43 -4.31 6.56
C HIS A 205 8.38 -5.84 6.57
N PRO A 206 7.31 -6.46 6.04
CA PRO A 206 7.16 -7.90 6.08
C PRO A 206 8.19 -8.62 5.20
N ASP A 207 8.43 -9.90 5.53
CA ASP A 207 9.11 -10.82 4.66
C ASP A 207 8.23 -11.23 3.49
N VAL A 208 8.87 -11.50 2.35
CA VAL A 208 8.18 -11.92 1.12
C VAL A 208 7.39 -13.21 1.33
N ASP A 209 7.93 -14.16 2.11
CA ASP A 209 7.29 -15.46 2.30
C ASP A 209 5.99 -15.35 3.10
N LYS A 210 5.92 -14.44 4.08
CA LYS A 210 4.66 -14.15 4.80
C LYS A 210 3.58 -13.64 3.84
N VAL A 211 3.93 -12.69 2.95
CA VAL A 211 3.01 -12.12 1.97
C VAL A 211 2.58 -13.17 0.95
N PHE A 212 3.55 -13.90 0.38
CA PHE A 212 3.29 -14.96 -0.59
C PHE A 212 2.37 -16.06 -0.04
N ASN A 213 2.66 -16.57 1.17
CA ASN A 213 1.84 -17.60 1.80
C ASN A 213 0.40 -17.11 2.06
N LYS A 214 0.22 -15.84 2.46
CA LYS A 214 -1.13 -15.26 2.61
C LYS A 214 -1.87 -15.25 1.27
N ILE A 215 -1.23 -14.86 0.17
CA ILE A 215 -1.86 -14.86 -1.17
C ILE A 215 -2.33 -16.28 -1.56
N LEU A 216 -1.54 -17.31 -1.23
CA LEU A 216 -1.90 -18.70 -1.55
C LEU A 216 -3.09 -19.23 -0.73
N THR A 217 -3.43 -18.59 0.39
CA THR A 217 -4.60 -18.99 1.22
C THR A 217 -5.91 -18.33 0.80
N LEU A 218 -5.87 -17.41 -0.13
CA LEU A 218 -7.03 -16.76 -0.74
C LEU A 218 -7.59 -17.56 -1.89
#